data_fab6a5ee9bf1c0c7909e5a15a6d906ed
#
_entry.id   fab6a5ee9bf1c0c7909e5a15a6d906ed
#
_cell.length_a   1.000
_cell.length_b   1.000
_cell.length_c   1.000
_cell.angle_alpha   90.00
_cell.angle_beta   90.00
_cell.angle_gamma   90.00
#
_symmetry.space_group_name_H-M   'P 1'
#
loop_
_entity.id
_entity.type
_entity.pdbx_description
1 polymer ?
#
loop_
_entity_poly.entity_id
_entity_poly.type
_entity_poly.pdbx_seq_one_letter_code
_entity_poly.pdbx_strand_id
1 'polypeptide(L)'
;MSWDVLIFKHDGPPEEIRSLPAGYVSPPLGNASEVRQRISQVFPATDWSDPAWGSVMEAGYSIEFSLQKDGVVRSFALHVRGGGDPVAKIAALCHRHGWLAFDTSAGTLLDVEKPSRAGWHSWQRFCSGTMNRSEPGDE
;
A
#
# COMPACT_ATOMS: atom_id res chain seq x y z
N MET A 1 12.32 6.23 -5.03
CA MET A 1 11.00 6.82 -4.82
C MET A 1 9.91 5.78 -5.05
N SER A 2 8.89 5.76 -4.23
CA SER A 2 7.79 4.79 -4.32
C SER A 2 6.44 5.47 -4.10
N TRP A 3 5.39 4.86 -4.63
CA TRP A 3 4.02 5.21 -4.25
C TRP A 3 3.72 4.43 -2.98
N ASP A 4 3.49 5.13 -1.89
CA ASP A 4 3.36 4.52 -0.58
C ASP A 4 1.92 4.45 -0.13
N VAL A 5 1.47 3.26 0.21
CA VAL A 5 0.11 2.98 0.65
C VAL A 5 0.17 2.38 2.04
N LEU A 6 -0.58 2.94 2.97
CA LEU A 6 -0.67 2.44 4.34
C LEU A 6 -1.90 1.56 4.48
N ILE A 7 -1.73 0.37 4.99
CA ILE A 7 -2.82 -0.59 5.23
C ILE A 7 -3.12 -0.64 6.73
N PHE A 8 -4.39 -0.51 7.07
CA PHE A 8 -4.82 -0.54 8.47
C PHE A 8 -6.32 -0.88 8.53
N LYS A 9 -6.86 -0.89 9.74
CA LYS A 9 -8.26 -1.20 9.98
C LYS A 9 -8.91 -0.10 10.80
N HIS A 10 -10.21 0.10 10.62
CA HIS A 10 -10.98 1.06 11.40
C HIS A 10 -12.39 0.51 11.59
N ASP A 11 -12.89 0.49 12.82
CA ASP A 11 -14.20 -0.08 13.12
C ASP A 11 -15.36 0.89 12.89
N GLY A 12 -15.07 2.18 12.79
CA GLY A 12 -16.09 3.20 12.54
C GLY A 12 -16.25 3.53 11.07
N PRO A 13 -17.11 4.53 10.74
CA PRO A 13 -17.28 4.96 9.36
C PRO A 13 -15.97 5.53 8.79
N PRO A 14 -15.72 5.34 7.48
CA PRO A 14 -14.47 5.85 6.86
C PRO A 14 -14.28 7.35 6.98
N GLU A 15 -15.35 8.12 7.02
CA GLU A 15 -15.27 9.58 7.15
C GLU A 15 -14.72 10.05 8.48
N GLU A 16 -14.72 9.21 9.50
CA GLU A 16 -14.14 9.54 10.80
C GLU A 16 -12.62 9.56 10.79
N ILE A 17 -11.99 8.96 9.78
CA ILE A 17 -10.54 8.78 9.76
C ILE A 17 -9.80 10.11 9.79
N ARG A 18 -10.35 11.14 9.16
CA ARG A 18 -9.75 12.48 9.14
C ARG A 18 -9.77 13.17 10.50
N SER A 19 -10.67 12.75 11.38
CA SER A 19 -10.86 13.38 12.70
C SER A 19 -10.39 12.50 13.84
N LEU A 20 -9.64 11.44 13.56
CA LEU A 20 -9.12 10.57 14.61
C LEU A 20 -8.16 11.34 15.50
N PRO A 21 -8.25 11.14 16.83
CA PRO A 21 -7.37 11.84 17.74
C PRO A 21 -5.91 11.39 17.62
N ALA A 22 -5.00 12.28 17.98
CA ALA A 22 -3.59 11.92 18.10
C ALA A 22 -3.46 10.76 19.08
N GLY A 23 -2.69 9.75 18.71
CA GLY A 23 -2.53 8.56 19.53
C GLY A 23 -3.60 7.49 19.33
N TYR A 24 -4.50 7.69 18.38
CA TYR A 24 -5.46 6.64 18.02
C TYR A 24 -4.73 5.36 17.63
N VAL A 25 -5.19 4.24 18.18
CA VAL A 25 -4.61 2.91 17.91
C VAL A 25 -5.59 2.13 17.05
N SER A 26 -5.18 1.75 15.85
CA SER A 26 -6.01 0.95 14.94
C SER A 26 -6.25 -0.45 15.50
N PRO A 27 -7.42 -1.06 15.22
CA PRO A 27 -7.64 -2.47 15.53
C PRO A 27 -6.58 -3.37 14.87
N PRO A 28 -6.28 -4.52 15.47
CA PRO A 28 -5.27 -5.42 14.88
C PRO A 28 -5.70 -6.00 13.54
N LEU A 29 -4.74 -6.11 12.62
CA LEU A 29 -4.92 -6.84 11.37
C LEU A 29 -4.71 -8.34 11.56
N GLY A 30 -3.97 -8.71 12.59
CA GLY A 30 -3.58 -10.06 12.92
C GLY A 30 -2.17 -10.07 13.47
N ASN A 31 -1.61 -11.24 13.78
CA ASN A 31 -0.20 -11.30 14.12
C ASN A 31 0.65 -11.28 12.83
N ALA A 32 1.94 -11.04 12.96
CA ALA A 32 2.82 -10.85 11.81
C ALA A 32 2.78 -12.04 10.85
N SER A 33 2.79 -13.28 11.34
CA SER A 33 2.77 -14.45 10.46
C SER A 33 1.44 -14.58 9.72
N GLU A 34 0.33 -14.25 10.37
CA GLU A 34 -0.98 -14.25 9.71
C GLU A 34 -1.07 -13.19 8.61
N VAL A 35 -0.55 -12.01 8.88
CA VAL A 35 -0.58 -10.92 7.90
C VAL A 35 0.26 -11.29 6.67
N ARG A 36 1.46 -11.85 6.87
CA ARG A 36 2.28 -12.33 5.76
C ARG A 36 1.54 -13.40 4.94
N GLN A 37 0.87 -14.31 5.61
CA GLN A 37 0.10 -15.37 4.95
C GLN A 37 -1.04 -14.80 4.13
N ARG A 38 -1.76 -13.82 4.65
CA ARG A 38 -2.85 -13.13 3.95
C ARG A 38 -2.36 -12.36 2.73
N ILE A 39 -1.22 -11.69 2.86
CA ILE A 39 -0.59 -11.02 1.72
C ILE A 39 -0.24 -12.04 0.64
N SER A 40 0.32 -13.18 1.03
CA SER A 40 0.74 -14.22 0.08
C SER A 40 -0.43 -14.90 -0.61
N GLN A 41 -1.65 -14.82 -0.08
CA GLN A 41 -2.83 -15.34 -0.76
C GLN A 41 -3.16 -14.51 -2.01
N VAL A 42 -2.83 -13.24 -2.02
CA VAL A 42 -3.06 -12.34 -3.16
C VAL A 42 -1.80 -12.19 -4.00
N PHE A 43 -0.64 -12.20 -3.36
CA PHE A 43 0.67 -12.08 -4.00
C PHE A 43 1.52 -13.31 -3.66
N PRO A 44 1.22 -14.47 -4.28
CA PRO A 44 1.87 -15.74 -3.87
C PRO A 44 3.36 -15.79 -4.14
N ALA A 45 3.88 -14.96 -5.04
CA ALA A 45 5.30 -14.92 -5.34
C ALA A 45 6.10 -14.03 -4.38
N THR A 46 5.47 -13.50 -3.33
CA THR A 46 6.17 -12.62 -2.38
C THR A 46 7.30 -13.36 -1.68
N ASP A 47 8.48 -12.77 -1.72
CA ASP A 47 9.67 -13.27 -1.05
C ASP A 47 9.70 -12.72 0.39
N TRP A 48 9.61 -13.62 1.36
CA TRP A 48 9.66 -13.32 2.79
C TRP A 48 10.98 -13.80 3.42
N SER A 49 12.07 -13.84 2.66
CA SER A 49 13.37 -14.16 3.23
C SER A 49 13.73 -13.25 4.40
N ASP A 50 13.33 -11.97 4.31
CA ASP A 50 13.29 -11.07 5.45
C ASP A 50 11.83 -10.98 5.89
N PRO A 51 11.46 -11.49 7.08
CA PRO A 51 10.07 -11.47 7.51
C PRO A 51 9.51 -10.07 7.78
N ALA A 52 10.36 -9.07 7.92
CA ALA A 52 9.94 -7.67 8.09
C ALA A 52 9.86 -6.91 6.77
N TRP A 53 10.30 -7.52 5.67
CA TRP A 53 10.38 -6.85 4.37
C TRP A 53 10.10 -7.84 3.25
N GLY A 54 8.82 -7.98 2.89
CA GLY A 54 8.43 -8.82 1.76
C GLY A 54 8.60 -8.09 0.45
N SER A 55 8.92 -8.80 -0.61
CA SER A 55 9.02 -8.19 -1.93
C SER A 55 8.43 -9.09 -3.00
N VAL A 56 7.76 -8.48 -3.96
CA VAL A 56 7.14 -9.19 -5.09
C VAL A 56 7.29 -8.38 -6.37
N MET A 57 7.59 -9.07 -7.46
CA MET A 57 7.57 -8.51 -8.80
C MET A 57 6.35 -9.05 -9.52
N GLU A 58 5.50 -8.16 -10.04
CA GLU A 58 4.32 -8.51 -10.81
C GLU A 58 4.45 -7.93 -12.22
N ALA A 59 3.39 -8.06 -13.03
CA ALA A 59 3.42 -7.57 -14.41
C ALA A 59 3.56 -6.05 -14.48
N GLY A 60 4.78 -5.58 -14.64
CA GLY A 60 5.08 -4.16 -14.84
C GLY A 60 5.34 -3.36 -13.58
N TYR A 61 5.15 -3.93 -12.38
CA TYR A 61 5.39 -3.22 -11.13
C TYR A 61 6.00 -4.12 -10.07
N SER A 62 6.56 -3.50 -9.04
CA SER A 62 7.04 -4.21 -7.85
C SER A 62 6.43 -3.62 -6.59
N ILE A 63 6.25 -4.46 -5.58
CA ILE A 63 5.77 -4.03 -4.26
C ILE A 63 6.72 -4.55 -3.19
N GLU A 64 7.06 -3.66 -2.26
CA GLU A 64 7.74 -4.03 -1.02
C GLU A 64 6.76 -3.82 0.12
N PHE A 65 6.64 -4.82 0.99
CA PHE A 65 5.75 -4.78 2.15
C PHE A 65 6.59 -4.57 3.40
N SER A 66 6.45 -3.39 4.01
CA SER A 66 7.15 -3.04 5.24
C SER A 66 6.28 -3.43 6.43
N LEU A 67 6.69 -4.44 7.15
CA LEU A 67 5.90 -5.11 8.17
C LEU A 67 6.78 -5.36 9.39
N GLN A 68 6.20 -5.36 10.58
CA GLN A 68 6.97 -5.78 11.75
C GLN A 68 7.23 -7.28 11.71
N LYS A 69 8.35 -7.69 12.26
CA LYS A 69 8.81 -9.08 12.22
C LYS A 69 7.92 -10.02 13.03
N ASP A 70 7.53 -9.59 14.22
CA ASP A 70 6.79 -10.39 15.19
C ASP A 70 5.66 -9.59 15.82
N GLY A 71 4.77 -10.29 16.51
CA GLY A 71 3.74 -9.69 17.33
C GLY A 71 2.50 -9.25 16.56
N VAL A 72 1.70 -8.43 17.21
CA VAL A 72 0.43 -7.95 16.66
C VAL A 72 0.70 -6.82 15.68
N VAL A 73 0.17 -6.96 14.47
CA VAL A 73 0.29 -5.95 13.40
C VAL A 73 -0.99 -5.13 13.36
N ARG A 74 -0.85 -3.81 13.47
CA ARG A 74 -1.98 -2.88 13.38
C ARG A 74 -1.98 -2.09 12.09
N SER A 75 -0.83 -2.00 11.44
CA SER A 75 -0.69 -1.36 10.13
C SER A 75 0.57 -1.86 9.45
N PHE A 76 0.62 -1.74 8.14
CA PHE A 76 1.83 -1.98 7.38
C PHE A 76 1.81 -1.12 6.12
N ALA A 77 2.97 -0.96 5.51
CA ALA A 77 3.10 -0.09 4.35
C ALA A 77 3.46 -0.90 3.10
N LEU A 78 2.93 -0.46 1.96
CA LEU A 78 3.32 -0.93 0.65
C LEU A 78 4.12 0.17 -0.04
N HIS A 79 5.27 -0.20 -0.60
CA HIS A 79 6.08 0.69 -1.43
C HIS A 79 6.02 0.16 -2.85
N VAL A 80 5.34 0.88 -3.73
CA VAL A 80 5.02 0.43 -5.09
C VAL A 80 5.83 1.23 -6.10
N ARG A 81 6.45 0.52 -7.05
CA ARG A 81 7.27 1.13 -8.09
C ARG A 81 6.94 0.50 -9.45
N GLY A 82 7.25 1.21 -10.52
CA GLY A 82 7.11 0.70 -11.87
C GLY A 82 5.87 1.21 -12.58
N GLY A 83 5.32 0.37 -13.43
CA GLY A 83 4.13 0.68 -14.24
C GLY A 83 3.00 -0.28 -13.95
N GLY A 84 2.27 -0.68 -14.96
CA GLY A 84 1.17 -1.64 -14.82
C GLY A 84 0.02 -1.16 -13.93
N ASP A 85 -0.71 -2.09 -13.38
CA ASP A 85 -1.88 -1.80 -12.54
C ASP A 85 -1.79 -2.53 -11.20
N PRO A 86 -1.11 -1.95 -10.19
CA PRO A 86 -1.08 -2.54 -8.85
C PRO A 86 -2.37 -2.32 -8.07
N VAL A 87 -3.18 -1.34 -8.45
CA VAL A 87 -4.33 -0.88 -7.67
C VAL A 87 -5.37 -1.98 -7.51
N ALA A 88 -5.65 -2.74 -8.57
CA ALA A 88 -6.65 -3.79 -8.53
C ALA A 88 -6.34 -4.86 -7.48
N LYS A 89 -5.09 -5.32 -7.42
CA LYS A 89 -4.68 -6.35 -6.46
C LYS A 89 -4.60 -5.81 -5.03
N ILE A 90 -4.15 -4.58 -4.86
CA ILE A 90 -4.14 -3.93 -3.55
C ILE A 90 -5.56 -3.81 -3.01
N ALA A 91 -6.49 -3.36 -3.85
CA ALA A 91 -7.90 -3.26 -3.48
C ALA A 91 -8.49 -4.63 -3.14
N ALA A 92 -8.16 -5.66 -3.91
CA ALA A 92 -8.61 -7.04 -3.65
C ALA A 92 -8.11 -7.56 -2.31
N LEU A 93 -6.85 -7.31 -1.97
CA LEU A 93 -6.28 -7.69 -0.69
C LEU A 93 -7.06 -7.05 0.46
N CYS A 94 -7.30 -5.76 0.37
CA CYS A 94 -8.00 -5.01 1.41
C CYS A 94 -9.46 -5.44 1.52
N HIS A 95 -10.16 -5.57 0.40
CA HIS A 95 -11.55 -5.99 0.37
C HIS A 95 -11.74 -7.36 1.01
N ARG A 96 -10.85 -8.30 0.69
CA ARG A 96 -10.91 -9.67 1.18
C ARG A 96 -10.83 -9.76 2.71
N HIS A 97 -10.06 -8.87 3.33
CA HIS A 97 -9.78 -8.93 4.76
C HIS A 97 -10.43 -7.81 5.57
N GLY A 98 -11.22 -6.96 4.93
CA GLY A 98 -11.83 -5.82 5.61
C GLY A 98 -10.82 -4.76 6.01
N TRP A 99 -9.73 -4.63 5.29
CA TRP A 99 -8.69 -3.65 5.54
C TRP A 99 -8.93 -2.39 4.71
N LEU A 100 -8.29 -1.30 5.13
CA LEU A 100 -8.33 -0.02 4.43
C LEU A 100 -6.96 0.29 3.86
N ALA A 101 -6.95 0.99 2.73
CA ALA A 101 -5.72 1.43 2.08
C ALA A 101 -5.74 2.96 2.00
N PHE A 102 -4.70 3.59 2.54
CA PHE A 102 -4.54 5.03 2.52
C PHE A 102 -3.40 5.42 1.59
N ASP A 103 -3.71 6.20 0.55
CA ASP A 103 -2.72 6.75 -0.36
C ASP A 103 -2.05 7.95 0.33
N THR A 104 -0.81 7.77 0.77
CA THR A 104 -0.10 8.80 1.53
C THR A 104 0.23 10.03 0.69
N SER A 105 0.41 9.89 -0.61
CA SER A 105 0.72 11.02 -1.48
C SER A 105 -0.52 11.86 -1.80
N ALA A 106 -1.67 11.23 -1.96
CA ALA A 106 -2.93 11.92 -2.22
C ALA A 106 -3.64 12.35 -0.93
N GLY A 107 -3.31 11.73 0.19
CA GLY A 107 -3.97 12.00 1.47
C GLY A 107 -5.41 11.49 1.53
N THR A 108 -5.72 10.42 0.78
CA THR A 108 -7.08 9.89 0.68
C THR A 108 -7.10 8.37 0.79
N LEU A 109 -8.24 7.84 1.22
CA LEU A 109 -8.48 6.40 1.20
C LEU A 109 -8.77 5.92 -0.22
N LEU A 110 -8.25 4.73 -0.53
CA LEU A 110 -8.60 4.03 -1.75
C LEU A 110 -9.96 3.36 -1.55
N ASP A 111 -10.89 3.54 -2.49
CA ASP A 111 -12.15 2.79 -2.48
C ASP A 111 -11.85 1.36 -2.91
N VAL A 112 -11.96 0.41 -1.99
CA VAL A 112 -11.57 -0.98 -2.27
C VAL A 112 -12.60 -1.73 -3.12
N GLU A 113 -13.80 -1.21 -3.25
CA GLU A 113 -14.84 -1.82 -4.10
C GLU A 113 -14.76 -1.29 -5.54
N LYS A 114 -14.50 0.01 -5.68
CA LYS A 114 -14.36 0.68 -6.99
C LYS A 114 -13.10 1.53 -6.98
N PRO A 115 -11.92 0.91 -7.01
CA PRO A 115 -10.69 1.66 -6.83
C PRO A 115 -10.40 2.61 -7.99
N SER A 116 -10.04 3.83 -7.63
CA SER A 116 -9.55 4.82 -8.58
C SER A 116 -8.04 4.65 -8.75
N ARG A 117 -7.57 4.76 -9.99
CA ARG A 117 -6.13 4.74 -10.28
C ARG A 117 -5.54 6.14 -10.33
N ALA A 118 -6.32 7.16 -9.97
CA ALA A 118 -5.88 8.55 -10.07
C ALA A 118 -4.61 8.83 -9.26
N GLY A 119 -4.53 8.32 -8.03
CA GLY A 119 -3.35 8.51 -7.18
C GLY A 119 -2.12 7.84 -7.74
N TRP A 120 -2.26 6.61 -8.24
CA TRP A 120 -1.18 5.87 -8.87
C TRP A 120 -0.68 6.58 -10.12
N HIS A 121 -1.59 6.99 -11.01
CA HIS A 121 -1.22 7.71 -12.22
C HIS A 121 -0.60 9.07 -11.91
N SER A 122 -1.09 9.76 -10.89
CA SER A 122 -0.52 11.03 -10.46
C SER A 122 0.92 10.87 -9.99
N TRP A 123 1.19 9.83 -9.20
CA TRP A 123 2.55 9.52 -8.76
C TRP A 123 3.46 9.21 -9.95
N GLN A 124 2.98 8.39 -10.90
CA GLN A 124 3.75 8.07 -12.11
C GLN A 124 4.10 9.32 -12.92
N ARG A 125 3.15 10.23 -13.09
CA ARG A 125 3.39 11.50 -13.79
C ARG A 125 4.40 12.37 -13.05
N PHE A 126 4.34 12.40 -11.74
CA PHE A 126 5.30 13.12 -10.92
C PHE A 126 6.71 12.57 -11.12
N CYS A 127 6.88 11.27 -11.09
CA CYS A 127 8.17 10.62 -11.31
C CYS A 127 8.71 10.89 -12.71
N SER A 128 7.87 10.81 -13.74
CA SER A 128 8.25 11.11 -15.12
C SER A 128 8.69 12.58 -15.27
N GLY A 129 7.94 13.51 -14.66
CA GLY A 129 8.28 14.91 -14.68
C GLY A 129 9.61 15.20 -13.97
N THR A 130 9.85 14.55 -12.85
CA THR A 130 11.10 14.69 -12.11
C THR A 130 12.28 14.14 -12.93
N MET A 131 12.11 13.00 -13.56
CA MET A 131 13.14 12.41 -14.41
C MET A 131 13.44 13.31 -15.60
N ASN A 132 12.43 13.86 -16.25
CA ASN A 132 12.59 14.76 -17.37
C ASN A 132 13.38 16.02 -16.98
N ARG A 133 13.12 16.56 -15.80
CA ARG A 133 13.84 17.74 -15.31
C ARG A 133 15.31 17.45 -15.05
N SER A 134 15.66 16.23 -14.73
CA SER A 134 17.05 15.88 -14.44
C SER A 134 17.87 15.64 -15.71
N GLU A 135 17.23 15.54 -16.86
CA GLU A 135 17.93 15.36 -18.14
C GLU A 135 18.39 16.71 -18.70
N PRO A 136 19.62 16.76 -19.24
CA PRO A 136 20.09 18.00 -19.86
C PRO A 136 19.19 18.41 -21.02
N GLY A 137 18.78 19.68 -21.02
CA GLY A 137 17.96 20.23 -22.08
C GLY A 137 16.46 20.11 -21.90
N ASP A 138 16.01 19.50 -20.83
CA ASP A 138 14.59 19.35 -20.56
C ASP A 138 13.97 20.55 -19.85
N GLU A 139 14.78 21.48 -19.47
CA GLU A 139 14.35 22.67 -18.72
C GLU A 139 13.92 23.86 -19.65
#